data_9eaf58a21b14eea952935b7baa7caa92
#
_entry.id   9eaf58a21b14eea952935b7baa7caa92
#
_cell.length_a   1.000
_cell.length_b   1.000
_cell.length_c   1.000
_cell.angle_alpha   90.00
_cell.angle_beta   90.00
_cell.angle_gamma   90.00
#
_symmetry.space_group_name_H-M   'P 1'
#
loop_
_entity.id
_entity.type
_entity.pdbx_description
1 polymer ?
#
loop_
_entity_poly.entity_id
_entity_poly.type
_entity_poly.pdbx_seq_one_letter_code
_entity_poly.pdbx_strand_id
1 'polypeptide(L)'
;MNSIIQEVTQRIIERSQGSRKAYLDKIEKARLQGPHRGTLSCGNLAHGFAACGAEDKADLRSMTKSNIAIISSYNDMLSAHQPYHDYPEILKKAIQQVGSVAQFAGGVPAMCDGVTQGNAGMDLSLMSRDVIAMSTAVALSHNMFDGTLMLGICDKIVPGLLIGGLSFGHLPTIFVPAGPMPSGIPNKEKARVRQMYAEGKVGREELLEAESQSYHSAGTCTFYGTANSNQLVVETMGLHLPGSSFVNPGTPLREALTDAAARQVTRITDLGEDYRPIGHIVDAKAIVNGLVALLATGGSTNHTMHLVAVAKAAGYTINWDDFSDISDAVPLLTRIYPNGSADINHFTAAGGMALLFRELLNAGLLHNDVKTICGDGLERYTQEPMLENGELVWRDGPSESFDKEVVASVEKPFKPDGGLSVLTGNLGRAVMKTSALREPHCKIKAPAVVFEDQFELAAAFKAGDLNKDCIVVVRFQGPSAIGMPELHSLTPPLGVLQDKGYKVALVTDGRMSGASGKVPAAIHLTPEAVKGGLIAKVNSGDIIELDTETGHMTLHVDEAELSAREARVTDVASHQVGMGREMFAGMRSTLTGAEQGACSLFVGQDD
;
A
#
# COMPACT_ATOMS: atom_id res chain seq x y z
N MET A 1 15.91 -8.85 -19.92
CA MET A 1 15.74 -8.11 -18.62
C MET A 1 16.47 -6.78 -18.71
N ASN A 2 15.84 -5.72 -18.26
CA ASN A 2 16.41 -4.38 -18.18
C ASN A 2 17.63 -4.38 -17.22
N SER A 3 18.74 -3.72 -17.61
CA SER A 3 20.00 -3.75 -16.83
C SER A 3 19.90 -3.04 -15.48
N ILE A 4 19.16 -1.92 -15.41
CA ILE A 4 18.96 -1.17 -14.15
C ILE A 4 18.16 -2.02 -13.15
N ILE A 5 17.09 -2.68 -13.61
CA ILE A 5 16.28 -3.56 -12.75
C ILE A 5 17.12 -4.74 -12.24
N GLN A 6 17.99 -5.32 -13.07
CA GLN A 6 18.92 -6.36 -12.64
C GLN A 6 19.90 -5.85 -11.58
N GLU A 7 20.48 -4.67 -11.80
CA GLU A 7 21.44 -4.05 -10.89
C GLU A 7 20.80 -3.74 -9.53
N VAL A 8 19.61 -3.13 -9.52
CA VAL A 8 18.89 -2.85 -8.29
C VAL A 8 18.53 -4.15 -7.54
N THR A 9 18.07 -5.17 -8.27
CA THR A 9 17.77 -6.48 -7.66
C THR A 9 19.01 -7.09 -7.03
N GLN A 10 20.15 -7.06 -7.73
CA GLN A 10 21.40 -7.61 -7.22
C GLN A 10 21.89 -6.83 -5.99
N ARG A 11 21.81 -5.51 -6.02
CA ARG A 11 22.14 -4.63 -4.89
C ARG A 11 21.31 -4.94 -3.65
N ILE A 12 19.99 -5.17 -3.82
CA ILE A 12 19.09 -5.58 -2.73
C ILE A 12 19.51 -6.95 -2.17
N ILE A 13 19.83 -7.91 -3.02
CA ILE A 13 20.28 -9.26 -2.60
C ILE A 13 21.58 -9.16 -1.80
N GLU A 14 22.56 -8.44 -2.29
CA GLU A 14 23.87 -8.29 -1.65
C GLU A 14 23.75 -7.60 -0.28
N ARG A 15 23.02 -6.49 -0.22
CA ARG A 15 22.77 -5.74 1.02
C ARG A 15 22.04 -6.57 2.07
N SER A 16 21.19 -7.51 1.64
CA SER A 16 20.31 -8.30 2.52
C SER A 16 20.82 -9.73 2.78
N GLN A 17 22.02 -10.08 2.34
CA GLN A 17 22.51 -11.47 2.36
C GLN A 17 22.42 -12.12 3.75
N GLY A 18 22.83 -11.41 4.80
CA GLY A 18 22.83 -11.92 6.16
C GLY A 18 21.42 -12.08 6.74
N SER A 19 20.63 -11.02 6.67
CA SER A 19 19.25 -10.99 7.19
C SER A 19 18.33 -11.96 6.44
N ARG A 20 18.49 -12.04 5.10
CA ARG A 20 17.70 -13.00 4.30
C ARG A 20 18.07 -14.45 4.61
N LYS A 21 19.36 -14.75 4.77
CA LYS A 21 19.78 -16.09 5.18
C LYS A 21 19.19 -16.49 6.53
N ALA A 22 19.29 -15.62 7.53
CA ALA A 22 18.73 -15.86 8.85
C ALA A 22 17.20 -16.08 8.80
N TYR A 23 16.50 -15.29 7.96
CA TYR A 23 15.07 -15.47 7.72
C TYR A 23 14.75 -16.84 7.11
N LEU A 24 15.47 -17.26 6.06
CA LEU A 24 15.26 -18.56 5.40
C LEU A 24 15.59 -19.72 6.34
N ASP A 25 16.66 -19.64 7.11
CA ASP A 25 17.01 -20.66 8.11
C ASP A 25 15.89 -20.81 9.17
N LYS A 26 15.27 -19.69 9.59
CA LYS A 26 14.15 -19.66 10.54
C LYS A 26 12.91 -20.36 9.97
N ILE A 27 12.51 -20.04 8.73
CA ILE A 27 11.30 -20.62 8.14
C ILE A 27 11.48 -22.10 7.78
N GLU A 28 12.68 -22.51 7.34
CA GLU A 28 12.95 -23.92 7.07
C GLU A 28 12.95 -24.75 8.38
N LYS A 29 13.53 -24.22 9.44
CA LYS A 29 13.44 -24.85 10.77
C LYS A 29 11.99 -25.01 11.23
N ALA A 30 11.14 -24.01 10.96
CA ALA A 30 9.72 -24.10 11.28
C ALA A 30 9.04 -25.18 10.43
N ARG A 31 9.27 -25.20 9.11
CA ARG A 31 8.72 -26.20 8.19
C ARG A 31 8.98 -27.63 8.66
N LEU A 32 10.21 -27.93 9.06
CA LEU A 32 10.63 -29.28 9.48
C LEU A 32 9.93 -29.80 10.76
N GLN A 33 9.18 -28.94 11.46
CA GLN A 33 8.37 -29.33 12.62
C GLN A 33 6.94 -29.74 12.25
N GLY A 34 6.50 -29.48 11.01
CA GLY A 34 5.11 -29.66 10.59
C GLY A 34 4.68 -31.12 10.36
N PRO A 35 3.35 -31.41 10.35
CA PRO A 35 2.29 -30.43 10.62
C PRO A 35 2.33 -29.96 12.08
N HIS A 36 2.36 -28.65 12.25
CA HIS A 36 2.67 -28.01 13.54
C HIS A 36 1.72 -28.43 14.66
N ARG A 37 0.44 -28.65 14.38
CA ARG A 37 -0.54 -29.13 15.37
C ARG A 37 -0.16 -30.49 15.96
N GLY A 38 0.66 -31.28 15.26
CA GLY A 38 1.20 -32.56 15.74
C GLY A 38 2.19 -32.38 16.90
N THR A 39 2.77 -31.20 17.09
CA THR A 39 3.67 -30.90 18.22
C THR A 39 2.91 -30.49 19.48
N LEU A 40 1.60 -30.21 19.38
CA LEU A 40 0.76 -29.82 20.51
C LEU A 40 0.51 -31.02 21.45
N SER A 41 0.42 -30.75 22.75
CA SER A 41 -0.06 -31.75 23.70
C SER A 41 -1.50 -32.18 23.39
N CYS A 42 -1.91 -33.37 23.84
CA CYS A 42 -3.27 -33.86 23.61
C CYS A 42 -4.35 -32.87 24.11
N GLY A 43 -4.13 -32.23 25.26
CA GLY A 43 -5.04 -31.19 25.79
C GLY A 43 -5.08 -29.95 24.90
N ASN A 44 -3.94 -29.45 24.45
CA ASN A 44 -3.85 -28.29 23.59
C ASN A 44 -4.53 -28.55 22.23
N LEU A 45 -4.24 -29.70 21.62
CA LEU A 45 -4.84 -30.08 20.35
C LEU A 45 -6.37 -30.24 20.48
N ALA A 46 -6.85 -30.86 21.57
CA ALA A 46 -8.28 -31.00 21.83
C ALA A 46 -8.99 -29.64 21.94
N HIS A 47 -8.37 -28.67 22.60
CA HIS A 47 -8.89 -27.29 22.63
C HIS A 47 -8.92 -26.66 21.22
N GLY A 48 -7.90 -26.88 20.40
CA GLY A 48 -7.78 -26.30 19.05
C GLY A 48 -8.89 -26.73 18.08
N PHE A 49 -9.51 -27.89 18.31
CA PHE A 49 -10.62 -28.37 17.48
C PHE A 49 -11.95 -28.63 18.25
N ALA A 50 -12.03 -28.26 19.54
CA ALA A 50 -13.21 -28.58 20.37
C ALA A 50 -14.52 -28.11 19.74
N ALA A 51 -14.52 -26.92 19.11
CA ALA A 51 -15.69 -26.34 18.47
C ALA A 51 -15.98 -26.86 17.05
N CYS A 52 -15.09 -27.67 16.46
CA CYS A 52 -15.28 -28.24 15.13
C CYS A 52 -16.33 -29.34 15.11
N GLY A 53 -16.91 -29.59 13.92
CA GLY A 53 -17.77 -30.77 13.67
C GLY A 53 -17.00 -32.10 13.83
N ALA A 54 -17.73 -33.21 13.87
CA ALA A 54 -17.14 -34.53 14.07
C ALA A 54 -16.17 -34.93 12.95
N GLU A 55 -16.49 -34.58 11.70
CA GLU A 55 -15.68 -34.85 10.52
C GLU A 55 -14.37 -34.05 10.55
N ASP A 56 -14.46 -32.71 10.74
CA ASP A 56 -13.26 -31.85 10.87
C ASP A 56 -12.34 -32.32 12.02
N LYS A 57 -12.92 -32.74 13.16
CA LYS A 57 -12.13 -33.30 14.27
C LYS A 57 -11.34 -34.53 13.86
N ALA A 58 -11.97 -35.44 13.10
CA ALA A 58 -11.32 -36.64 12.59
C ALA A 58 -10.20 -36.28 11.63
N ASP A 59 -10.45 -35.37 10.71
CA ASP A 59 -9.48 -34.88 9.73
C ASP A 59 -8.28 -34.21 10.40
N LEU A 60 -8.50 -33.31 11.35
CA LEU A 60 -7.42 -32.63 12.08
C LEU A 60 -6.56 -33.60 12.91
N ARG A 61 -7.18 -34.64 13.47
CA ARG A 61 -6.47 -35.69 14.21
C ARG A 61 -5.63 -36.61 13.33
N SER A 62 -5.98 -36.76 12.05
CA SER A 62 -5.27 -37.61 11.10
C SER A 62 -3.85 -37.11 10.80
N MET A 63 -3.56 -35.82 10.98
CA MET A 63 -2.31 -35.15 10.61
C MET A 63 -1.99 -35.22 9.10
N THR A 64 -2.92 -35.69 8.29
CA THR A 64 -2.75 -35.89 6.83
C THR A 64 -3.57 -34.90 6.01
N LYS A 65 -4.47 -34.15 6.66
CA LYS A 65 -5.31 -33.13 6.04
C LYS A 65 -4.84 -31.74 6.44
N SER A 66 -4.80 -30.81 5.52
CA SER A 66 -4.41 -29.43 5.80
C SER A 66 -5.47 -28.73 6.65
N ASN A 67 -5.01 -27.88 7.58
CA ASN A 67 -5.84 -26.93 8.30
C ASN A 67 -5.49 -25.51 7.86
N ILE A 68 -6.42 -24.82 7.27
CA ILE A 68 -6.21 -23.48 6.69
C ILE A 68 -6.73 -22.39 7.63
N ALA A 69 -5.87 -21.46 8.00
CA ALA A 69 -6.27 -20.26 8.73
C ALA A 69 -6.99 -19.29 7.81
N ILE A 70 -8.15 -18.79 8.23
CA ILE A 70 -8.79 -17.63 7.61
C ILE A 70 -8.58 -16.44 8.54
N ILE A 71 -7.89 -15.41 8.05
CA ILE A 71 -7.68 -14.13 8.74
C ILE A 71 -8.39 -13.04 7.95
N SER A 72 -9.33 -12.35 8.59
CA SER A 72 -10.23 -11.41 7.92
C SER A 72 -10.15 -10.01 8.51
N SER A 73 -10.16 -9.03 7.63
CA SER A 73 -10.34 -7.62 7.97
C SER A 73 -11.79 -7.15 7.82
N TYR A 74 -12.76 -8.07 7.89
CA TYR A 74 -14.18 -7.71 7.84
C TYR A 74 -14.50 -6.55 8.76
N ASN A 75 -15.29 -5.61 8.23
CA ASN A 75 -15.81 -4.48 8.97
C ASN A 75 -17.10 -4.01 8.30
N ASP A 76 -18.17 -3.90 9.07
CA ASP A 76 -19.50 -3.55 8.55
C ASP A 76 -19.62 -2.09 8.12
N MET A 77 -18.90 -1.19 8.81
CA MET A 77 -18.91 0.25 8.54
C MET A 77 -18.07 0.63 7.30
N LEU A 78 -17.01 -0.13 6.99
CA LEU A 78 -16.04 0.22 5.96
C LEU A 78 -16.40 -0.45 4.64
N SER A 79 -16.75 0.33 3.62
CA SER A 79 -17.21 -0.18 2.32
C SER A 79 -16.27 -1.19 1.67
N ALA A 80 -14.96 -1.01 1.79
CA ALA A 80 -13.96 -1.92 1.24
C ALA A 80 -13.96 -3.29 1.94
N HIS A 81 -14.34 -3.36 3.21
CA HIS A 81 -14.21 -4.52 4.08
C HIS A 81 -15.53 -5.27 4.29
N GLN A 82 -16.66 -4.60 4.06
CA GLN A 82 -17.98 -5.18 4.23
C GLN A 82 -18.20 -6.45 3.39
N PRO A 83 -17.68 -6.59 2.14
CA PRO A 83 -17.86 -7.81 1.36
C PRO A 83 -17.28 -9.06 2.01
N TYR A 84 -16.33 -8.94 2.93
CA TYR A 84 -15.73 -10.08 3.62
C TYR A 84 -16.65 -10.77 4.62
N HIS A 85 -17.88 -10.27 4.85
CA HIS A 85 -18.85 -10.88 5.75
C HIS A 85 -19.06 -12.36 5.43
N ASP A 86 -19.33 -12.69 4.17
CA ASP A 86 -19.73 -14.04 3.76
C ASP A 86 -18.55 -14.92 3.30
N TYR A 87 -17.35 -14.34 3.09
CA TYR A 87 -16.22 -15.07 2.57
C TYR A 87 -15.79 -16.25 3.43
N PRO A 88 -15.75 -16.18 4.77
CA PRO A 88 -15.36 -17.34 5.59
C PRO A 88 -16.19 -18.59 5.32
N GLU A 89 -17.48 -18.46 5.09
CA GLU A 89 -18.36 -19.61 4.82
C GLU A 89 -18.13 -20.17 3.40
N ILE A 90 -17.92 -19.31 2.41
CA ILE A 90 -17.56 -19.73 1.04
C ILE A 90 -16.24 -20.51 1.06
N LEU A 91 -15.22 -19.98 1.73
CA LEU A 91 -13.89 -20.56 1.83
C LEU A 91 -13.89 -21.90 2.56
N LYS A 92 -14.57 -22.01 3.72
CA LYS A 92 -14.69 -23.25 4.47
C LYS A 92 -15.35 -24.35 3.64
N LYS A 93 -16.46 -24.00 2.96
CA LYS A 93 -17.18 -24.95 2.10
C LYS A 93 -16.27 -25.46 0.95
N ALA A 94 -15.55 -24.59 0.29
CA ALA A 94 -14.65 -24.95 -0.81
C ALA A 94 -13.50 -25.84 -0.33
N ILE A 95 -12.91 -25.55 0.85
CA ILE A 95 -11.84 -26.33 1.46
C ILE A 95 -12.32 -27.71 1.90
N GLN A 96 -13.51 -27.80 2.49
CA GLN A 96 -14.13 -29.07 2.88
C GLN A 96 -14.39 -29.97 1.66
N GLN A 97 -14.84 -29.40 0.54
CA GLN A 97 -15.07 -30.15 -0.70
C GLN A 97 -13.81 -30.81 -1.28
N VAL A 98 -12.63 -30.31 -0.96
CA VAL A 98 -11.35 -30.92 -1.33
C VAL A 98 -10.72 -31.75 -0.19
N GLY A 99 -11.49 -32.05 0.86
CA GLY A 99 -11.10 -32.91 1.96
C GLY A 99 -10.06 -32.32 2.90
N SER A 100 -10.08 -31.00 3.09
CA SER A 100 -9.25 -30.27 4.05
C SER A 100 -10.13 -29.48 5.02
N VAL A 101 -9.53 -28.90 6.05
CA VAL A 101 -10.23 -28.15 7.10
C VAL A 101 -9.84 -26.68 7.03
N ALA A 102 -10.77 -25.78 7.35
CA ALA A 102 -10.47 -24.37 7.54
C ALA A 102 -11.11 -23.85 8.83
N GLN A 103 -10.35 -23.05 9.56
CA GLN A 103 -10.82 -22.37 10.75
C GLN A 103 -10.66 -20.86 10.60
N PHE A 104 -11.69 -20.10 11.00
CA PHE A 104 -11.56 -18.66 11.14
C PHE A 104 -10.62 -18.39 12.33
N ALA A 105 -9.36 -18.07 12.02
CA ALA A 105 -8.30 -17.94 13.02
C ALA A 105 -8.38 -16.61 13.78
N GLY A 106 -8.90 -15.57 13.15
CA GLY A 106 -9.09 -14.28 13.79
C GLY A 106 -9.46 -13.16 12.83
N GLY A 107 -10.05 -12.11 13.40
CA GLY A 107 -10.22 -10.82 12.74
C GLY A 107 -9.04 -9.90 13.04
N VAL A 108 -8.69 -9.06 12.08
CA VAL A 108 -7.78 -7.93 12.29
C VAL A 108 -8.56 -6.63 12.22
N PRO A 109 -8.15 -5.58 12.98
CA PRO A 109 -8.82 -4.29 12.87
C PRO A 109 -8.60 -3.71 11.45
N ALA A 110 -9.54 -2.90 11.00
CA ALA A 110 -9.41 -2.12 9.78
C ALA A 110 -9.67 -0.65 10.09
N MET A 111 -8.86 0.24 9.54
CA MET A 111 -9.05 1.68 9.62
C MET A 111 -9.05 2.27 8.22
N CYS A 112 -10.12 2.99 7.88
CA CYS A 112 -10.25 3.66 6.59
C CYS A 112 -9.94 5.14 6.75
N ASP A 113 -8.92 5.62 6.05
CA ASP A 113 -8.54 7.03 6.06
C ASP A 113 -9.68 7.93 5.56
N GLY A 114 -10.49 7.44 4.61
CA GLY A 114 -11.68 8.17 4.16
C GLY A 114 -12.70 8.51 5.26
N VAL A 115 -12.79 7.68 6.31
CA VAL A 115 -13.66 7.92 7.47
C VAL A 115 -12.96 8.80 8.51
N THR A 116 -11.65 8.60 8.72
CA THR A 116 -10.92 9.23 9.83
C THR A 116 -10.25 10.55 9.47
N GLN A 117 -10.18 10.91 8.17
CA GLN A 117 -9.56 12.16 7.72
C GLN A 117 -10.07 13.38 8.49
N GLY A 118 -9.15 14.21 8.97
CA GLY A 118 -9.47 15.42 9.74
C GLY A 118 -9.95 15.18 11.16
N ASN A 119 -9.96 13.94 11.64
CA ASN A 119 -10.35 13.59 13.01
C ASN A 119 -9.16 13.03 13.80
N ALA A 120 -9.23 13.13 15.10
CA ALA A 120 -8.15 12.69 16.01
C ALA A 120 -7.76 11.21 15.86
N GLY A 121 -8.71 10.34 15.46
CA GLY A 121 -8.43 8.92 15.19
C GLY A 121 -7.47 8.70 14.02
N MET A 122 -7.31 9.67 13.14
CA MET A 122 -6.38 9.60 12.01
C MET A 122 -4.91 9.46 12.45
N ASP A 123 -4.55 9.96 13.62
CA ASP A 123 -3.21 9.84 14.20
C ASP A 123 -2.79 8.37 14.45
N LEU A 124 -3.76 7.45 14.50
CA LEU A 124 -3.53 6.02 14.66
C LEU A 124 -3.40 5.25 13.34
N SER A 125 -3.76 5.87 12.22
CA SER A 125 -3.93 5.18 10.94
C SER A 125 -2.67 4.44 10.49
N LEU A 126 -1.50 5.09 10.49
CA LEU A 126 -0.27 4.44 10.07
C LEU A 126 0.14 3.31 11.02
N MET A 127 0.04 3.53 12.33
CA MET A 127 0.36 2.52 13.35
C MET A 127 -0.60 1.32 13.31
N SER A 128 -1.82 1.48 12.78
CA SER A 128 -2.77 0.36 12.62
C SER A 128 -2.20 -0.76 11.74
N ARG A 129 -1.30 -0.46 10.79
CA ARG A 129 -0.58 -1.47 9.99
C ARG A 129 0.17 -2.45 10.88
N ASP A 130 0.90 -1.93 11.86
CA ASP A 130 1.72 -2.72 12.76
C ASP A 130 0.85 -3.52 13.76
N VAL A 131 -0.28 -2.93 14.20
CA VAL A 131 -1.30 -3.65 15.00
C VAL A 131 -1.89 -4.81 14.23
N ILE A 132 -2.19 -4.63 12.94
CA ILE A 132 -2.71 -5.69 12.06
C ILE A 132 -1.67 -6.81 11.93
N ALA A 133 -0.39 -6.49 11.76
CA ALA A 133 0.69 -7.47 11.72
C ALA A 133 0.79 -8.26 13.03
N MET A 134 0.73 -7.58 14.18
CA MET A 134 0.73 -8.24 15.49
C MET A 134 -0.52 -9.10 15.72
N SER A 135 -1.71 -8.62 15.31
CA SER A 135 -2.97 -9.38 15.41
C SER A 135 -2.90 -10.66 14.56
N THR A 136 -2.34 -10.58 13.35
CA THR A 136 -2.09 -11.72 12.48
C THR A 136 -1.13 -12.71 13.16
N ALA A 137 -0.06 -12.22 13.77
CA ALA A 137 0.89 -13.06 14.49
C ALA A 137 0.24 -13.76 15.70
N VAL A 138 -0.61 -13.08 16.46
CA VAL A 138 -1.38 -13.68 17.56
C VAL A 138 -2.24 -14.84 17.05
N ALA A 139 -2.99 -14.63 15.95
CA ALA A 139 -3.84 -15.65 15.37
C ALA A 139 -3.06 -16.90 14.93
N LEU A 140 -1.95 -16.70 14.21
CA LEU A 140 -1.13 -17.80 13.67
C LEU A 140 -0.28 -18.50 14.74
N SER A 141 0.05 -17.82 15.85
CA SER A 141 0.86 -18.38 16.94
C SER A 141 0.20 -19.55 17.69
N HIS A 142 -1.09 -19.82 17.45
CA HIS A 142 -1.75 -21.02 17.97
C HIS A 142 -1.21 -22.33 17.40
N ASN A 143 -0.39 -22.25 16.36
CA ASN A 143 0.35 -23.38 15.78
C ASN A 143 -0.53 -24.53 15.28
N MET A 144 -1.73 -24.21 14.80
CA MET A 144 -2.75 -25.14 14.34
C MET A 144 -2.80 -25.29 12.81
N PHE A 145 -2.09 -24.43 12.06
CA PHE A 145 -2.36 -24.20 10.65
C PHE A 145 -1.22 -24.63 9.73
N ASP A 146 -1.58 -25.09 8.55
CA ASP A 146 -0.68 -25.53 7.48
C ASP A 146 -0.64 -24.55 6.29
N GLY A 147 -1.54 -23.58 6.25
CA GLY A 147 -1.63 -22.52 5.26
C GLY A 147 -2.59 -21.42 5.68
N THR A 148 -2.65 -20.33 4.92
CA THR A 148 -3.38 -19.12 5.31
C THR A 148 -4.12 -18.50 4.12
N LEU A 149 -5.35 -18.10 4.33
CA LEU A 149 -6.12 -17.19 3.46
C LEU A 149 -6.26 -15.84 4.16
N MET A 150 -5.75 -14.79 3.53
CA MET A 150 -5.78 -13.43 4.05
C MET A 150 -6.81 -12.59 3.32
N LEU A 151 -7.90 -12.26 4.01
CA LEU A 151 -8.98 -11.40 3.52
C LEU A 151 -8.60 -9.96 3.84
N GLY A 152 -7.78 -9.37 2.99
CA GLY A 152 -7.20 -8.05 3.18
C GLY A 152 -7.34 -7.15 1.96
N ILE A 153 -7.73 -5.93 2.21
CA ILE A 153 -7.90 -4.88 1.22
C ILE A 153 -7.59 -3.53 1.88
N CYS A 154 -7.46 -2.46 1.09
CA CYS A 154 -7.25 -1.11 1.58
C CYS A 154 -5.79 -0.82 2.05
N ASP A 155 -5.57 0.41 2.61
CA ASP A 155 -4.25 1.05 2.73
C ASP A 155 -3.26 0.30 3.63
N LYS A 156 -3.56 0.20 4.92
CA LYS A 156 -2.67 -0.37 5.95
C LYS A 156 -2.89 -1.84 6.16
N ILE A 157 -4.07 -2.34 5.77
CA ILE A 157 -4.49 -3.71 6.05
C ILE A 157 -3.64 -4.70 5.26
N VAL A 158 -3.49 -4.47 3.97
CA VAL A 158 -2.71 -5.37 3.10
C VAL A 158 -1.25 -5.46 3.55
N PRO A 159 -0.49 -4.35 3.72
CA PRO A 159 0.88 -4.44 4.20
C PRO A 159 0.97 -4.98 5.63
N GLY A 160 0.00 -4.71 6.51
CA GLY A 160 -0.06 -5.28 7.86
C GLY A 160 -0.20 -6.80 7.84
N LEU A 161 -1.15 -7.33 7.07
CA LEU A 161 -1.32 -8.77 6.87
C LEU A 161 -0.09 -9.41 6.23
N LEU A 162 0.52 -8.73 5.27
CA LEU A 162 1.72 -9.23 4.59
C LEU A 162 2.92 -9.32 5.55
N ILE A 163 3.16 -8.30 6.38
CA ILE A 163 4.18 -8.31 7.43
C ILE A 163 3.91 -9.45 8.43
N GLY A 164 2.65 -9.58 8.89
CA GLY A 164 2.25 -10.65 9.80
C GLY A 164 2.43 -12.04 9.20
N GLY A 165 2.01 -12.25 7.94
CA GLY A 165 2.20 -13.51 7.22
C GLY A 165 3.67 -13.87 7.01
N LEU A 166 4.50 -12.90 6.64
CA LEU A 166 5.94 -13.11 6.47
C LEU A 166 6.65 -13.50 7.77
N SER A 167 6.12 -13.13 8.94
CA SER A 167 6.64 -13.61 10.22
C SER A 167 6.45 -15.13 10.41
N PHE A 168 5.50 -15.72 9.67
CA PHE A 168 5.24 -17.16 9.54
C PHE A 168 5.55 -17.62 8.11
N GLY A 169 6.69 -17.21 7.58
CA GLY A 169 7.06 -17.38 6.18
C GLY A 169 7.09 -18.81 5.65
N HIS A 170 7.05 -19.83 6.53
CA HIS A 170 6.90 -21.25 6.19
C HIS A 170 5.45 -21.62 5.79
N LEU A 171 4.45 -20.77 6.09
CA LEU A 171 3.07 -21.05 5.71
C LEU A 171 2.79 -20.53 4.30
N PRO A 172 2.27 -21.36 3.39
CA PRO A 172 1.65 -20.90 2.18
C PRO A 172 0.52 -19.93 2.47
N THR A 173 0.51 -18.82 1.76
CA THR A 173 -0.45 -17.73 1.99
C THR A 173 -1.00 -17.22 0.67
N ILE A 174 -2.33 -17.13 0.57
CA ILE A 174 -3.02 -16.52 -0.55
C ILE A 174 -3.82 -15.32 -0.03
N PHE A 175 -3.65 -14.18 -0.69
CA PHE A 175 -4.51 -13.01 -0.46
C PHE A 175 -5.76 -13.12 -1.31
N VAL A 176 -6.92 -12.84 -0.71
CA VAL A 176 -8.23 -12.91 -1.37
C VAL A 176 -8.84 -11.51 -1.37
N PRO A 177 -8.76 -10.76 -2.48
CA PRO A 177 -9.28 -9.41 -2.55
C PRO A 177 -10.81 -9.37 -2.61
N ALA A 178 -11.42 -8.34 -2.04
CA ALA A 178 -12.85 -8.08 -2.21
C ALA A 178 -13.16 -7.35 -3.53
N GLY A 179 -12.24 -6.53 -4.01
CA GLY A 179 -12.38 -5.77 -5.25
C GLY A 179 -12.91 -4.35 -5.06
N PRO A 180 -12.86 -3.53 -6.11
CA PRO A 180 -13.37 -2.16 -6.09
C PRO A 180 -14.90 -2.14 -6.22
N MET A 181 -15.53 -1.08 -5.69
CA MET A 181 -16.94 -0.79 -6.00
C MET A 181 -17.09 -0.45 -7.50
N PRO A 182 -18.28 -0.59 -8.08
CA PRO A 182 -18.55 -0.07 -9.43
C PRO A 182 -18.29 1.44 -9.52
N SER A 183 -18.04 1.96 -10.73
CA SER A 183 -17.79 3.39 -10.95
C SER A 183 -19.02 4.22 -10.56
N GLY A 184 -18.79 5.29 -9.79
CA GLY A 184 -19.77 6.31 -9.47
C GLY A 184 -19.66 7.52 -10.39
N ILE A 185 -19.89 8.74 -9.83
CA ILE A 185 -19.67 9.95 -10.62
C ILE A 185 -18.18 10.08 -11.02
N PRO A 186 -17.90 10.74 -12.18
CA PRO A 186 -16.54 10.92 -12.64
C PRO A 186 -15.67 11.64 -11.59
N ASN A 187 -14.43 11.17 -11.41
CA ASN A 187 -13.47 11.76 -10.46
C ASN A 187 -13.25 13.26 -10.68
N LYS A 188 -13.31 13.72 -11.94
CA LYS A 188 -13.21 15.14 -12.29
C LYS A 188 -14.37 15.95 -11.69
N GLU A 189 -15.58 15.41 -11.71
CA GLU A 189 -16.77 16.07 -11.15
C GLU A 189 -16.67 16.14 -9.62
N LYS A 190 -16.29 15.06 -8.97
CA LYS A 190 -16.04 15.06 -7.52
C LYS A 190 -14.98 16.09 -7.13
N ALA A 191 -13.86 16.15 -7.84
CA ALA A 191 -12.80 17.12 -7.58
C ALA A 191 -13.31 18.55 -7.76
N ARG A 192 -14.14 18.82 -8.79
CA ARG A 192 -14.76 20.11 -9.04
C ARG A 192 -15.64 20.55 -7.87
N VAL A 193 -16.50 19.67 -7.37
CA VAL A 193 -17.38 19.99 -6.24
C VAL A 193 -16.57 20.29 -4.97
N ARG A 194 -15.52 19.53 -4.69
CA ARG A 194 -14.59 19.78 -3.57
C ARG A 194 -13.91 21.15 -3.66
N GLN A 195 -13.46 21.55 -4.87
CA GLN A 195 -12.88 22.87 -5.09
C GLN A 195 -13.93 23.99 -4.88
N MET A 196 -15.13 23.82 -5.42
CA MET A 196 -16.24 24.77 -5.22
C MET A 196 -16.61 24.92 -3.74
N TYR A 197 -16.60 23.82 -2.98
CA TYR A 197 -16.80 23.87 -1.54
C TYR A 197 -15.67 24.63 -0.82
N ALA A 198 -14.42 24.37 -1.17
CA ALA A 198 -13.28 25.11 -0.62
C ALA A 198 -13.34 26.61 -0.90
N GLU A 199 -13.89 27.01 -2.06
CA GLU A 199 -14.11 28.40 -2.44
C GLU A 199 -15.40 29.00 -1.84
N GLY A 200 -16.20 28.22 -1.11
CA GLY A 200 -17.48 28.65 -0.54
C GLY A 200 -18.61 28.84 -1.56
N LYS A 201 -18.48 28.27 -2.76
CA LYS A 201 -19.47 28.38 -3.86
C LYS A 201 -20.61 27.37 -3.74
N VAL A 202 -20.40 26.26 -3.00
CA VAL A 202 -21.39 25.24 -2.68
C VAL A 202 -21.39 24.95 -1.18
N GLY A 203 -22.53 24.44 -0.66
CA GLY A 203 -22.68 24.09 0.73
C GLY A 203 -22.25 22.65 1.06
N ARG A 204 -22.41 22.28 2.35
CA ARG A 204 -22.11 20.94 2.84
C ARG A 204 -23.02 19.88 2.21
N GLU A 205 -24.26 20.21 1.93
CA GLU A 205 -25.26 19.28 1.39
C GLU A 205 -24.90 18.83 -0.02
N GLU A 206 -24.52 19.76 -0.89
CA GLU A 206 -24.09 19.46 -2.26
C GLU A 206 -22.76 18.67 -2.28
N LEU A 207 -21.85 19.00 -1.35
CA LEU A 207 -20.63 18.23 -1.20
C LEU A 207 -20.94 16.79 -0.75
N LEU A 208 -21.80 16.60 0.25
CA LEU A 208 -22.18 15.28 0.75
C LEU A 208 -22.86 14.45 -0.34
N GLU A 209 -23.73 15.06 -1.15
CA GLU A 209 -24.38 14.38 -2.27
C GLU A 209 -23.36 13.87 -3.30
N ALA A 210 -22.41 14.72 -3.71
CA ALA A 210 -21.36 14.32 -4.65
C ALA A 210 -20.45 13.22 -4.08
N GLU A 211 -20.10 13.30 -2.79
CA GLU A 211 -19.33 12.23 -2.12
C GLU A 211 -20.12 10.93 -2.05
N SER A 212 -21.41 10.98 -1.74
CA SER A 212 -22.29 9.81 -1.68
C SER A 212 -22.47 9.12 -3.04
N GLN A 213 -22.49 9.89 -4.11
CA GLN A 213 -22.52 9.35 -5.48
C GLN A 213 -21.17 8.77 -5.93
N SER A 214 -20.07 9.13 -5.26
CA SER A 214 -18.74 8.56 -5.50
C SER A 214 -18.49 7.29 -4.67
N TYR A 215 -19.02 7.24 -3.45
CA TYR A 215 -18.85 6.14 -2.48
C TYR A 215 -20.23 5.52 -2.19
N HIS A 216 -20.75 4.78 -3.16
CA HIS A 216 -22.16 4.43 -3.22
C HIS A 216 -22.49 2.96 -2.92
N SER A 217 -21.46 2.09 -2.77
CA SER A 217 -21.67 0.64 -2.58
C SER A 217 -20.48 -0.02 -1.88
N ALA A 218 -20.61 -1.31 -1.61
CA ALA A 218 -19.52 -2.14 -1.10
C ALA A 218 -18.38 -2.26 -2.10
N GLY A 219 -17.14 -2.32 -1.61
CA GLY A 219 -15.92 -2.37 -2.40
C GLY A 219 -14.96 -1.22 -2.06
N THR A 220 -13.73 -1.26 -2.58
CA THR A 220 -12.78 -0.15 -2.43
C THR A 220 -13.20 1.07 -3.23
N CYS A 221 -12.69 2.23 -2.82
CA CYS A 221 -12.76 3.44 -3.64
C CYS A 221 -12.20 3.17 -5.04
N THR A 222 -12.78 3.81 -6.06
CA THR A 222 -12.41 3.55 -7.46
C THR A 222 -11.18 4.32 -7.94
N PHE A 223 -10.74 5.37 -7.24
CA PHE A 223 -9.51 6.09 -7.57
C PHE A 223 -8.27 5.24 -7.28
N TYR A 224 -7.16 5.53 -7.96
CA TYR A 224 -5.92 4.78 -7.83
C TYR A 224 -5.03 5.35 -6.72
N GLY A 225 -5.45 5.11 -5.48
CA GLY A 225 -4.69 5.39 -4.26
C GLY A 225 -4.01 4.14 -3.71
N THR A 226 -3.63 4.17 -2.43
CA THR A 226 -2.91 3.08 -1.77
C THR A 226 -3.72 1.78 -1.74
N ALA A 227 -5.05 1.87 -1.59
CA ALA A 227 -5.93 0.71 -1.56
C ALA A 227 -5.81 -0.17 -2.82
N ASN A 228 -5.93 0.44 -4.00
CA ASN A 228 -5.87 -0.28 -5.27
C ASN A 228 -4.43 -0.61 -5.68
N SER A 229 -3.46 0.26 -5.41
CA SER A 229 -2.06 -0.05 -5.71
C SER A 229 -1.49 -1.17 -4.83
N ASN A 230 -2.00 -1.36 -3.60
CA ASN A 230 -1.69 -2.55 -2.80
C ASN A 230 -2.11 -3.85 -3.51
N GLN A 231 -3.33 -3.89 -4.06
CA GLN A 231 -3.83 -5.09 -4.75
C GLN A 231 -2.97 -5.42 -5.97
N LEU A 232 -2.65 -4.39 -6.76
CA LEU A 232 -1.77 -4.53 -7.92
C LEU A 232 -0.38 -5.07 -7.53
N VAL A 233 0.23 -4.52 -6.49
CA VAL A 233 1.55 -4.95 -5.98
C VAL A 233 1.51 -6.40 -5.50
N VAL A 234 0.51 -6.77 -4.71
CA VAL A 234 0.37 -8.14 -4.16
C VAL A 234 0.13 -9.16 -5.27
N GLU A 235 -0.65 -8.82 -6.31
CA GLU A 235 -0.83 -9.68 -7.48
C GLU A 235 0.49 -9.82 -8.25
N THR A 236 1.21 -8.72 -8.45
CA THR A 236 2.50 -8.74 -9.15
C THR A 236 3.58 -9.51 -8.38
N MET A 237 3.49 -9.55 -7.05
CA MET A 237 4.34 -10.40 -6.21
C MET A 237 3.91 -11.87 -6.22
N GLY A 238 2.87 -12.25 -6.98
CA GLY A 238 2.42 -13.63 -7.13
C GLY A 238 1.61 -14.19 -5.96
N LEU A 239 0.95 -13.34 -5.16
CA LEU A 239 0.18 -13.73 -3.97
C LEU A 239 -1.34 -13.68 -4.15
N HIS A 240 -1.84 -13.21 -5.32
CA HIS A 240 -3.22 -13.31 -5.76
C HIS A 240 -3.37 -14.35 -6.87
N LEU A 241 -4.58 -14.85 -7.07
CA LEU A 241 -4.91 -15.53 -8.34
C LEU A 241 -4.85 -14.53 -9.50
N PRO A 242 -4.36 -14.94 -10.68
CA PRO A 242 -4.24 -14.06 -11.84
C PRO A 242 -5.54 -13.33 -12.18
N GLY A 243 -5.48 -12.01 -12.34
CA GLY A 243 -6.61 -11.15 -12.70
C GLY A 243 -7.65 -10.94 -11.60
N SER A 244 -7.35 -11.36 -10.35
CA SER A 244 -8.36 -11.29 -9.29
C SER A 244 -8.46 -9.93 -8.59
N SER A 245 -7.46 -9.05 -8.68
CA SER A 245 -7.38 -7.82 -7.89
C SER A 245 -8.58 -6.89 -8.03
N PHE A 246 -9.10 -6.72 -9.25
CA PHE A 246 -10.07 -5.67 -9.56
C PHE A 246 -11.44 -6.18 -10.04
N VAL A 247 -11.76 -7.44 -9.78
CA VAL A 247 -13.12 -7.96 -9.97
C VAL A 247 -14.03 -7.42 -8.87
N ASN A 248 -15.15 -6.81 -9.25
CA ASN A 248 -16.07 -6.17 -8.31
C ASN A 248 -16.68 -7.18 -7.32
N PRO A 249 -16.95 -6.78 -6.06
CA PRO A 249 -17.63 -7.63 -5.09
C PRO A 249 -19.08 -7.94 -5.52
N GLY A 250 -19.61 -9.07 -5.01
CA GLY A 250 -20.98 -9.49 -5.27
C GLY A 250 -21.23 -10.02 -6.70
N THR A 251 -20.19 -10.21 -7.51
CA THR A 251 -20.31 -10.80 -8.84
C THR A 251 -20.05 -12.32 -8.79
N PRO A 252 -20.71 -13.12 -9.66
CA PRO A 252 -20.43 -14.56 -9.74
C PRO A 252 -18.96 -14.89 -10.01
N LEU A 253 -18.26 -14.06 -10.78
CA LEU A 253 -16.83 -14.22 -11.03
C LEU A 253 -16.00 -14.03 -9.75
N ARG A 254 -16.35 -13.04 -8.92
CA ARG A 254 -15.70 -12.83 -7.63
C ARG A 254 -15.88 -14.04 -6.69
N GLU A 255 -17.08 -14.59 -6.64
CA GLU A 255 -17.36 -15.78 -5.84
C GLU A 255 -16.55 -16.99 -6.32
N ALA A 256 -16.51 -17.22 -7.63
CA ALA A 256 -15.72 -18.31 -8.23
C ALA A 256 -14.21 -18.17 -7.96
N LEU A 257 -13.68 -16.95 -8.02
CA LEU A 257 -12.27 -16.67 -7.67
C LEU A 257 -12.00 -16.89 -6.18
N THR A 258 -12.96 -16.59 -5.32
CA THR A 258 -12.84 -16.84 -3.87
C THR A 258 -12.82 -18.34 -3.57
N ASP A 259 -13.69 -19.14 -4.20
CA ASP A 259 -13.68 -20.60 -4.13
C ASP A 259 -12.35 -21.17 -4.67
N ALA A 260 -11.88 -20.69 -5.82
CA ALA A 260 -10.63 -21.15 -6.42
C ALA A 260 -9.40 -20.86 -5.52
N ALA A 261 -9.35 -19.71 -4.85
CA ALA A 261 -8.28 -19.40 -3.91
C ALA A 261 -8.27 -20.36 -2.72
N ALA A 262 -9.44 -20.75 -2.21
CA ALA A 262 -9.59 -21.72 -1.15
C ALA A 262 -9.06 -23.12 -1.55
N ARG A 263 -9.36 -23.57 -2.77
CA ARG A 263 -8.81 -24.83 -3.31
C ARG A 263 -7.32 -24.74 -3.56
N GLN A 264 -6.84 -23.63 -4.08
CA GLN A 264 -5.42 -23.44 -4.40
C GLN A 264 -4.55 -23.45 -3.13
N VAL A 265 -4.98 -22.84 -2.03
CA VAL A 265 -4.16 -22.82 -0.80
C VAL A 265 -3.92 -24.22 -0.24
N THR A 266 -4.87 -25.15 -0.35
CA THR A 266 -4.71 -26.53 0.12
C THR A 266 -3.67 -27.30 -0.71
N ARG A 267 -3.59 -27.03 -2.01
CA ARG A 267 -2.64 -27.67 -2.93
C ARG A 267 -1.19 -27.25 -2.68
N ILE A 268 -0.99 -26.02 -2.21
CA ILE A 268 0.35 -25.46 -2.00
C ILE A 268 0.86 -25.57 -0.56
N THR A 269 0.15 -26.28 0.34
CA THR A 269 0.65 -26.61 1.68
C THR A 269 1.73 -27.69 1.63
N ASP A 270 2.47 -27.88 2.72
CA ASP A 270 3.45 -28.99 2.84
C ASP A 270 2.78 -30.39 2.86
N LEU A 271 1.47 -30.44 3.12
CA LEU A 271 0.62 -31.63 2.99
C LEU A 271 -0.05 -31.75 1.62
N GLY A 272 0.17 -30.79 0.73
CA GLY A 272 -0.40 -30.72 -0.61
C GLY A 272 0.53 -31.24 -1.69
N GLU A 273 0.31 -30.80 -2.92
CA GLU A 273 1.01 -31.28 -4.11
C GLU A 273 2.30 -30.49 -4.42
N ASP A 274 2.33 -29.19 -4.07
CA ASP A 274 3.39 -28.26 -4.51
C ASP A 274 3.62 -27.17 -3.44
N TYR A 275 4.52 -27.45 -2.52
CA TYR A 275 4.76 -26.55 -1.38
C TYR A 275 5.31 -25.17 -1.79
N ARG A 276 4.51 -24.12 -1.54
CA ARG A 276 4.82 -22.72 -1.92
C ARG A 276 4.61 -21.75 -0.74
N PRO A 277 5.55 -21.73 0.23
CA PRO A 277 5.43 -20.85 1.38
C PRO A 277 5.64 -19.37 0.98
N ILE A 278 4.93 -18.46 1.67
CA ILE A 278 5.01 -17.02 1.39
C ILE A 278 6.45 -16.49 1.45
N GLY A 279 7.26 -17.01 2.38
CA GLY A 279 8.65 -16.59 2.53
C GLY A 279 9.55 -16.94 1.34
N HIS A 280 9.18 -17.91 0.50
CA HIS A 280 9.89 -18.23 -0.73
C HIS A 280 9.33 -17.47 -1.95
N ILE A 281 8.04 -17.11 -1.92
CA ILE A 281 7.40 -16.32 -2.97
C ILE A 281 7.89 -14.87 -2.90
N VAL A 282 7.89 -14.29 -1.69
CA VAL A 282 8.33 -12.90 -1.48
C VAL A 282 9.87 -12.88 -1.37
N ASP A 283 10.53 -12.96 -2.51
CA ASP A 283 11.97 -12.78 -2.65
C ASP A 283 12.32 -11.39 -3.23
N ALA A 284 13.59 -11.12 -3.44
CA ALA A 284 14.05 -9.84 -3.98
C ALA A 284 13.44 -9.53 -5.35
N LYS A 285 13.29 -10.54 -6.21
CA LYS A 285 12.72 -10.41 -7.56
C LYS A 285 11.23 -10.08 -7.49
N ALA A 286 10.48 -10.76 -6.63
CA ALA A 286 9.07 -10.49 -6.41
C ALA A 286 8.85 -9.07 -5.83
N ILE A 287 9.68 -8.63 -4.89
CA ILE A 287 9.65 -7.25 -4.36
C ILE A 287 9.91 -6.24 -5.48
N VAL A 288 10.97 -6.45 -6.27
CA VAL A 288 11.29 -5.56 -7.39
C VAL A 288 10.19 -5.56 -8.46
N ASN A 289 9.58 -6.70 -8.77
CA ASN A 289 8.41 -6.76 -9.64
C ASN A 289 7.25 -5.90 -9.11
N GLY A 290 7.00 -5.95 -7.80
CA GLY A 290 6.02 -5.08 -7.15
C GLY A 290 6.35 -3.59 -7.30
N LEU A 291 7.63 -3.20 -7.16
CA LEU A 291 8.10 -1.82 -7.38
C LEU A 291 7.92 -1.39 -8.84
N VAL A 292 8.29 -2.23 -9.78
CA VAL A 292 8.11 -1.97 -11.23
C VAL A 292 6.65 -1.72 -11.56
N ALA A 293 5.76 -2.60 -11.14
CA ALA A 293 4.32 -2.45 -11.42
C ALA A 293 3.71 -1.21 -10.75
N LEU A 294 4.13 -0.91 -9.50
CA LEU A 294 3.75 0.30 -8.78
C LEU A 294 4.10 1.57 -9.57
N LEU A 295 5.32 1.62 -10.08
CA LEU A 295 5.86 2.78 -10.81
C LEU A 295 5.30 2.87 -12.23
N ALA A 296 5.19 1.75 -12.94
CA ALA A 296 4.55 1.70 -14.26
C ALA A 296 3.10 2.21 -14.25
N THR A 297 2.45 2.15 -13.12
CA THR A 297 1.06 2.58 -12.95
C THR A 297 0.89 3.91 -12.20
N GLY A 298 1.99 4.54 -11.78
CA GLY A 298 1.96 5.78 -11.00
C GLY A 298 1.20 5.63 -9.69
N GLY A 299 1.47 4.54 -8.97
CA GLY A 299 0.80 4.19 -7.74
C GLY A 299 1.07 5.14 -6.57
N SER A 300 0.61 4.79 -5.40
CA SER A 300 0.70 5.63 -4.20
C SER A 300 2.13 5.74 -3.66
N THR A 301 2.54 6.95 -3.31
CA THR A 301 3.81 7.22 -2.62
C THR A 301 3.88 6.58 -1.22
N ASN A 302 2.77 6.24 -0.58
CA ASN A 302 2.78 5.57 0.72
C ASN A 302 3.51 4.22 0.69
N HIS A 303 3.64 3.60 -0.49
CA HIS A 303 4.44 2.39 -0.67
C HIS A 303 5.93 2.58 -0.41
N THR A 304 6.47 3.81 -0.47
CA THR A 304 7.86 4.08 -0.07
C THR A 304 8.12 3.87 1.42
N MET A 305 7.06 3.72 2.21
CA MET A 305 7.11 3.28 3.61
C MET A 305 6.65 1.82 3.75
N HIS A 306 5.50 1.47 3.14
CA HIS A 306 4.90 0.15 3.35
C HIS A 306 5.77 -0.98 2.80
N LEU A 307 6.31 -0.84 1.58
CA LEU A 307 7.14 -1.87 0.98
C LEU A 307 8.52 -1.99 1.66
N VAL A 308 9.04 -0.90 2.23
CA VAL A 308 10.24 -0.95 3.07
C VAL A 308 10.00 -1.84 4.31
N ALA A 309 8.88 -1.64 5.00
CA ALA A 309 8.53 -2.46 6.16
C ALA A 309 8.22 -3.93 5.77
N VAL A 310 7.56 -4.17 4.64
CA VAL A 310 7.29 -5.51 4.09
C VAL A 310 8.58 -6.23 3.72
N ALA A 311 9.49 -5.55 3.02
CA ALA A 311 10.78 -6.12 2.65
C ALA A 311 11.58 -6.54 3.91
N LYS A 312 11.60 -5.70 4.93
CA LYS A 312 12.23 -6.01 6.22
C LYS A 312 11.65 -7.27 6.85
N ALA A 313 10.32 -7.44 6.83
CA ALA A 313 9.66 -8.66 7.31
C ALA A 313 10.07 -9.92 6.55
N ALA A 314 10.45 -9.80 5.28
CA ALA A 314 10.98 -10.87 4.44
C ALA A 314 12.50 -11.05 4.53
N GLY A 315 13.17 -10.29 5.40
CA GLY A 315 14.62 -10.31 5.56
C GLY A 315 15.38 -9.53 4.49
N TYR A 316 14.72 -8.60 3.79
CA TYR A 316 15.34 -7.71 2.81
C TYR A 316 15.38 -6.25 3.28
N THR A 317 16.42 -5.55 2.87
CA THR A 317 16.53 -4.10 3.05
C THR A 317 16.42 -3.43 1.68
N ILE A 318 15.38 -2.63 1.49
CA ILE A 318 15.21 -1.72 0.36
C ILE A 318 15.20 -0.28 0.85
N ASN A 319 15.59 0.66 0.03
CA ASN A 319 15.62 2.08 0.35
C ASN A 319 15.05 2.92 -0.80
N TRP A 320 14.94 4.24 -0.61
CA TRP A 320 14.36 5.13 -1.60
C TRP A 320 15.20 5.25 -2.88
N ASP A 321 16.51 4.99 -2.82
CA ASP A 321 17.35 4.97 -4.04
C ASP A 321 16.94 3.82 -4.96
N ASP A 322 16.55 2.66 -4.41
CA ASP A 322 16.01 1.54 -5.20
C ASP A 322 14.72 1.93 -5.93
N PHE A 323 13.83 2.69 -5.26
CA PHE A 323 12.61 3.22 -5.91
C PHE A 323 12.94 4.23 -7.01
N SER A 324 13.90 5.14 -6.76
CA SER A 324 14.31 6.17 -7.72
C SER A 324 14.89 5.54 -8.98
N ASP A 325 15.86 4.64 -8.82
CA ASP A 325 16.53 3.98 -9.95
C ASP A 325 15.52 3.17 -10.80
N ILE A 326 14.59 2.45 -10.15
CA ILE A 326 13.53 1.74 -10.87
C ILE A 326 12.58 2.73 -11.55
N SER A 327 12.25 3.85 -10.91
CA SER A 327 11.40 4.89 -11.50
C SER A 327 11.98 5.46 -12.78
N ASP A 328 13.29 5.67 -12.82
CA ASP A 328 13.99 6.17 -14.02
C ASP A 328 14.00 5.15 -15.17
N ALA A 329 13.90 3.86 -14.85
CA ALA A 329 13.95 2.77 -15.82
C ALA A 329 12.58 2.30 -16.34
N VAL A 330 11.50 2.64 -15.63
CA VAL A 330 10.15 2.10 -15.89
C VAL A 330 9.24 3.20 -16.40
N PRO A 331 8.66 3.07 -17.61
CA PRO A 331 7.78 4.08 -18.15
C PRO A 331 6.39 4.06 -17.46
N LEU A 332 5.73 5.22 -17.40
CA LEU A 332 4.34 5.33 -16.91
C LEU A 332 3.37 4.85 -17.98
N LEU A 333 2.63 3.80 -17.68
CA LEU A 333 1.72 3.13 -18.61
C LEU A 333 0.24 3.39 -18.35
N THR A 334 -0.13 4.03 -17.23
CA THR A 334 -1.56 4.23 -16.92
C THR A 334 -1.90 5.68 -16.58
N ARG A 335 -3.13 6.07 -16.94
CA ARG A 335 -3.75 7.34 -16.57
C ARG A 335 -5.01 7.13 -15.74
N ILE A 336 -4.86 6.46 -14.62
CA ILE A 336 -5.89 6.29 -13.60
C ILE A 336 -5.81 7.49 -12.63
N TYR A 337 -6.96 8.04 -12.19
CA TYR A 337 -6.96 9.18 -11.27
C TYR A 337 -6.10 8.92 -10.01
N PRO A 338 -5.13 9.79 -9.67
CA PRO A 338 -4.96 11.20 -10.06
C PRO A 338 -4.14 11.46 -11.33
N ASN A 339 -3.53 10.45 -11.96
CA ASN A 339 -2.69 10.62 -13.15
C ASN A 339 -3.53 10.94 -14.42
N GLY A 340 -4.80 10.60 -14.40
CA GLY A 340 -5.78 10.84 -15.46
C GLY A 340 -7.19 11.00 -14.91
N SER A 341 -8.20 10.86 -15.77
CA SER A 341 -9.62 10.96 -15.40
C SER A 341 -10.29 9.59 -15.14
N ALA A 342 -9.70 8.51 -15.65
CA ALA A 342 -10.20 7.15 -15.51
C ALA A 342 -10.15 6.67 -14.05
N ASP A 343 -10.94 5.68 -13.72
CA ASP A 343 -10.85 4.95 -12.45
C ASP A 343 -10.35 3.51 -12.67
N ILE A 344 -10.30 2.71 -11.59
CA ILE A 344 -9.77 1.35 -11.64
C ILE A 344 -10.64 0.39 -12.47
N ASN A 345 -11.95 0.64 -12.57
CA ASN A 345 -12.83 -0.16 -13.42
C ASN A 345 -12.56 0.13 -14.90
N HIS A 346 -12.26 1.39 -15.26
CA HIS A 346 -11.82 1.74 -16.61
C HIS A 346 -10.47 1.12 -16.96
N PHE A 347 -9.53 1.06 -16.01
CA PHE A 347 -8.28 0.33 -16.17
C PHE A 347 -8.53 -1.15 -16.49
N THR A 348 -9.41 -1.80 -15.73
CA THR A 348 -9.78 -3.20 -15.96
C THR A 348 -10.40 -3.38 -17.35
N ALA A 349 -11.31 -2.49 -17.74
CA ALA A 349 -11.95 -2.52 -19.06
C ALA A 349 -10.98 -2.24 -20.23
N ALA A 350 -9.91 -1.48 -19.99
CA ALA A 350 -8.87 -1.19 -20.98
C ALA A 350 -7.88 -2.36 -21.22
N GLY A 351 -7.95 -3.42 -20.40
CA GLY A 351 -7.08 -4.60 -20.49
C GLY A 351 -6.47 -5.02 -19.16
N GLY A 352 -6.59 -4.19 -18.12
CA GLY A 352 -6.32 -4.52 -16.72
C GLY A 352 -4.95 -5.11 -16.43
N MET A 353 -4.92 -6.00 -15.45
CA MET A 353 -3.68 -6.65 -14.99
C MET A 353 -3.03 -7.51 -16.08
N ALA A 354 -3.81 -8.27 -16.83
CA ALA A 354 -3.28 -9.18 -17.87
C ALA A 354 -2.49 -8.42 -18.94
N LEU A 355 -3.01 -7.28 -19.41
CA LEU A 355 -2.31 -6.42 -20.35
C LEU A 355 -1.06 -5.81 -19.74
N LEU A 356 -1.15 -5.31 -18.50
CA LEU A 356 0.00 -4.73 -17.80
C LEU A 356 1.14 -5.74 -17.65
N PHE A 357 0.85 -6.98 -17.22
CA PHE A 357 1.85 -8.05 -17.14
C PHE A 357 2.49 -8.33 -18.49
N ARG A 358 1.67 -8.42 -19.53
CA ARG A 358 2.15 -8.68 -20.91
C ARG A 358 3.11 -7.59 -21.38
N GLU A 359 2.75 -6.33 -21.23
CA GLU A 359 3.57 -5.18 -21.62
C GLU A 359 4.90 -5.17 -20.87
N LEU A 360 4.87 -5.35 -19.55
CA LEU A 360 6.08 -5.30 -18.71
C LEU A 360 6.99 -6.53 -18.94
N LEU A 361 6.43 -7.73 -19.11
CA LEU A 361 7.21 -8.95 -19.42
C LEU A 361 7.86 -8.85 -20.79
N ASN A 362 7.11 -8.46 -21.83
CA ASN A 362 7.62 -8.32 -23.18
C ASN A 362 8.76 -7.29 -23.27
N ALA A 363 8.66 -6.23 -22.49
CA ALA A 363 9.71 -5.21 -22.39
C ALA A 363 10.91 -5.64 -21.53
N GLY A 364 10.85 -6.80 -20.90
CA GLY A 364 11.90 -7.27 -19.98
C GLY A 364 12.03 -6.43 -18.72
N LEU A 365 10.91 -5.87 -18.24
CA LEU A 365 10.86 -5.04 -17.02
C LEU A 365 10.49 -5.85 -15.77
N LEU A 366 9.93 -7.06 -15.91
CA LEU A 366 9.64 -7.96 -14.78
C LEU A 366 10.56 -9.17 -14.80
N HIS A 367 11.00 -9.59 -13.62
CA HIS A 367 11.61 -10.91 -13.43
C HIS A 367 10.52 -11.98 -13.63
N ASN A 368 10.75 -12.87 -14.60
CA ASN A 368 9.84 -13.98 -14.84
C ASN A 368 10.23 -15.24 -14.06
N ASP A 369 11.47 -15.35 -13.63
CA ASP A 369 12.00 -16.47 -12.85
C ASP A 369 11.70 -16.31 -11.35
N VAL A 370 10.41 -16.16 -11.03
CA VAL A 370 9.86 -16.00 -9.68
C VAL A 370 8.91 -17.14 -9.34
N LYS A 371 8.72 -17.37 -8.04
CA LYS A 371 7.67 -18.28 -7.53
C LYS A 371 6.37 -17.51 -7.32
N THR A 372 5.25 -18.14 -7.61
CA THR A 372 3.91 -17.62 -7.31
C THR A 372 3.04 -18.69 -6.65
N ILE A 373 1.89 -18.30 -6.15
CA ILE A 373 0.89 -19.27 -5.64
C ILE A 373 0.33 -20.19 -6.75
N CYS A 374 0.54 -19.85 -8.03
CA CYS A 374 0.01 -20.58 -9.19
C CYS A 374 1.06 -21.39 -9.96
N GLY A 375 2.30 -21.41 -9.51
CA GLY A 375 3.42 -22.04 -10.22
C GLY A 375 4.63 -21.11 -10.29
N ASP A 376 5.63 -21.49 -11.07
CA ASP A 376 6.78 -20.65 -11.36
C ASP A 376 6.51 -19.80 -12.60
N GLY A 377 7.01 -18.57 -12.60
CA GLY A 377 6.84 -17.60 -13.67
C GLY A 377 5.53 -16.79 -13.58
N LEU A 378 5.48 -15.75 -14.40
CA LEU A 378 4.37 -14.80 -14.47
C LEU A 378 3.51 -14.94 -15.74
N GLU A 379 3.76 -15.92 -16.59
CA GLU A 379 3.01 -16.11 -17.84
C GLU A 379 1.51 -16.28 -17.59
N ARG A 380 1.12 -16.98 -16.52
CA ARG A 380 -0.29 -17.15 -16.16
C ARG A 380 -0.98 -15.84 -15.79
N TYR A 381 -0.22 -14.82 -15.37
CA TYR A 381 -0.75 -13.51 -15.03
C TYR A 381 -1.02 -12.63 -16.25
N THR A 382 -0.66 -13.08 -17.45
CA THR A 382 -1.10 -12.49 -18.74
C THR A 382 -2.48 -12.98 -19.19
N GLN A 383 -3.13 -13.83 -18.39
CA GLN A 383 -4.45 -14.38 -18.62
C GLN A 383 -5.50 -13.66 -17.77
N GLU A 384 -6.74 -13.67 -18.25
CA GLU A 384 -7.91 -13.11 -17.57
C GLU A 384 -8.85 -14.21 -17.09
N PRO A 385 -9.37 -14.11 -15.84
CA PRO A 385 -10.39 -15.03 -15.37
C PRO A 385 -11.76 -14.66 -15.95
N MET A 386 -12.52 -15.68 -16.31
CA MET A 386 -13.91 -15.53 -16.77
C MET A 386 -14.74 -16.75 -16.43
N LEU A 387 -16.05 -16.59 -16.46
CA LEU A 387 -16.99 -17.71 -16.31
C LEU A 387 -17.46 -18.18 -17.68
N GLU A 388 -17.22 -19.46 -17.98
CA GLU A 388 -17.77 -20.14 -19.15
C GLU A 388 -18.69 -21.26 -18.68
N ASN A 389 -19.97 -21.17 -19.03
CA ASN A 389 -21.01 -22.10 -18.56
C ASN A 389 -21.05 -22.30 -17.04
N GLY A 390 -20.67 -21.26 -16.28
CA GLY A 390 -20.60 -21.31 -14.81
C GLY A 390 -19.29 -21.84 -14.24
N GLU A 391 -18.35 -22.27 -15.06
CA GLU A 391 -17.01 -22.71 -14.64
C GLU A 391 -15.98 -21.60 -14.78
N LEU A 392 -15.10 -21.48 -13.80
CA LEU A 392 -14.00 -20.52 -13.82
C LEU A 392 -12.88 -21.03 -14.74
N VAL A 393 -12.58 -20.24 -15.76
CA VAL A 393 -11.50 -20.50 -16.70
C VAL A 393 -10.59 -19.26 -16.83
N TRP A 394 -9.35 -19.47 -17.27
CA TRP A 394 -8.44 -18.40 -17.64
C TRP A 394 -8.21 -18.42 -19.14
N ARG A 395 -8.37 -17.26 -19.79
CA ARG A 395 -8.12 -17.04 -21.21
C ARG A 395 -7.00 -16.03 -21.38
N ASP A 396 -6.30 -16.10 -22.50
CA ASP A 396 -5.30 -15.09 -22.81
C ASP A 396 -5.93 -13.70 -22.76
N GLY A 397 -5.31 -12.81 -22.00
CA GLY A 397 -5.71 -11.42 -21.94
C GLY A 397 -5.42 -10.67 -23.25
N PRO A 398 -5.88 -9.42 -23.39
CA PRO A 398 -5.72 -8.65 -24.61
C PRO A 398 -4.26 -8.46 -24.98
N SER A 399 -3.96 -8.44 -26.28
CA SER A 399 -2.63 -8.16 -26.82
C SER A 399 -2.32 -6.67 -26.91
N GLU A 400 -3.36 -5.82 -26.88
CA GLU A 400 -3.26 -4.36 -26.90
C GLU A 400 -4.41 -3.75 -26.09
N SER A 401 -4.22 -2.50 -25.65
CA SER A 401 -5.22 -1.78 -24.89
C SER A 401 -6.49 -1.50 -25.68
N PHE A 402 -7.64 -1.73 -25.07
CA PHE A 402 -8.95 -1.32 -25.61
C PHE A 402 -9.19 0.18 -25.43
N ASP A 403 -8.45 0.85 -24.54
CA ASP A 403 -8.47 2.30 -24.36
C ASP A 403 -7.04 2.82 -24.09
N LYS A 404 -6.41 3.32 -25.17
CA LYS A 404 -5.01 3.81 -25.14
C LYS A 404 -4.85 5.15 -24.41
N GLU A 405 -5.94 5.82 -24.03
CA GLU A 405 -5.91 6.99 -23.16
C GLU A 405 -5.84 6.60 -21.67
N VAL A 406 -6.18 5.35 -21.35
CA VAL A 406 -6.14 4.79 -19.99
C VAL A 406 -4.92 3.92 -19.76
N VAL A 407 -4.62 3.01 -20.70
CA VAL A 407 -3.44 2.12 -20.66
C VAL A 407 -2.66 2.27 -21.96
N ALA A 408 -1.43 2.72 -21.85
CA ALA A 408 -0.47 2.86 -22.95
C ALA A 408 0.39 1.60 -23.07
N SER A 409 1.05 1.43 -24.22
CA SER A 409 2.12 0.44 -24.40
C SER A 409 3.46 0.98 -23.91
N VAL A 410 4.41 0.08 -23.63
CA VAL A 410 5.79 0.46 -23.29
C VAL A 410 6.48 1.23 -24.43
N GLU A 411 6.10 0.97 -25.69
CA GLU A 411 6.64 1.69 -26.86
C GLU A 411 6.18 3.15 -26.95
N LYS A 412 4.99 3.45 -26.40
CA LYS A 412 4.39 4.80 -26.42
C LYS A 412 3.80 5.13 -25.04
N PRO A 413 4.63 5.26 -24.01
CA PRO A 413 4.16 5.50 -22.65
C PRO A 413 3.66 6.94 -22.47
N PHE A 414 2.91 7.18 -21.41
CA PHE A 414 2.48 8.53 -21.03
C PHE A 414 3.64 9.41 -20.53
N LYS A 415 4.63 8.78 -19.87
CA LYS A 415 5.91 9.39 -19.47
C LYS A 415 7.03 8.36 -19.62
N PRO A 416 8.25 8.79 -19.89
CA PRO A 416 9.40 7.88 -20.02
C PRO A 416 9.86 7.28 -18.68
N ASP A 417 9.40 7.84 -17.55
CA ASP A 417 9.72 7.46 -16.18
C ASP A 417 8.49 7.08 -15.37
N GLY A 418 8.67 6.42 -14.24
CA GLY A 418 7.60 5.92 -13.35
C GLY A 418 6.95 7.00 -12.48
N GLY A 419 7.38 8.25 -12.62
CA GLY A 419 6.74 9.39 -11.98
C GLY A 419 6.90 9.46 -10.46
N LEU A 420 8.01 8.95 -9.93
CA LEU A 420 8.42 9.14 -8.55
C LEU A 420 9.87 9.65 -8.53
N SER A 421 10.10 10.75 -7.83
CA SER A 421 11.44 11.31 -7.61
C SER A 421 11.77 11.33 -6.14
N VAL A 422 13.02 11.03 -5.81
CA VAL A 422 13.60 11.25 -4.48
C VAL A 422 14.37 12.57 -4.51
N LEU A 423 13.93 13.52 -3.70
CA LEU A 423 14.60 14.81 -3.57
C LEU A 423 15.59 14.77 -2.41
N THR A 424 16.79 15.27 -2.63
CA THR A 424 17.87 15.32 -1.63
C THR A 424 18.43 16.73 -1.55
N GLY A 425 18.77 17.19 -0.36
CA GLY A 425 19.38 18.50 -0.16
C GLY A 425 19.62 18.81 1.31
N ASN A 426 19.86 20.09 1.61
CA ASN A 426 20.17 20.51 2.99
C ASN A 426 18.97 20.39 3.94
N LEU A 427 17.74 20.28 3.47
CA LEU A 427 16.57 19.96 4.32
C LEU A 427 16.49 18.47 4.68
N GLY A 428 17.18 17.59 3.98
CA GLY A 428 17.12 16.14 4.13
C GLY A 428 16.70 15.45 2.84
N ARG A 429 15.98 14.33 2.95
CA ARG A 429 15.46 13.54 1.83
C ARG A 429 13.94 13.49 1.87
N ALA A 430 13.32 13.58 0.72
CA ALA A 430 11.86 13.51 0.58
C ALA A 430 11.48 12.76 -0.69
N VAL A 431 10.26 12.25 -0.76
CA VAL A 431 9.71 11.66 -1.98
C VAL A 431 8.70 12.62 -2.61
N MET A 432 8.67 12.65 -3.94
CA MET A 432 7.71 13.44 -4.69
C MET A 432 7.10 12.62 -5.82
N LYS A 433 5.77 12.63 -5.90
CA LYS A 433 5.04 12.06 -7.04
C LYS A 433 5.07 13.03 -8.21
N THR A 434 5.71 12.65 -9.31
CA THR A 434 5.84 13.46 -10.51
C THR A 434 4.96 12.97 -11.65
N SER A 435 4.34 11.78 -11.53
CA SER A 435 3.50 11.16 -12.56
C SER A 435 2.34 12.05 -13.05
N ALA A 436 1.75 12.87 -12.17
CA ALA A 436 0.64 13.78 -12.48
C ALA A 436 1.07 15.24 -12.64
N LEU A 437 2.36 15.57 -12.47
CA LEU A 437 2.87 16.94 -12.63
C LEU A 437 2.97 17.34 -14.10
N ARG A 438 2.71 18.63 -14.35
CA ARG A 438 2.98 19.29 -15.63
C ARG A 438 4.33 20.00 -15.58
N GLU A 439 5.04 20.10 -16.70
CA GLU A 439 6.37 20.71 -16.79
C GLU A 439 6.59 22.04 -16.03
N PRO A 440 5.66 23.02 -16.06
CA PRO A 440 5.87 24.26 -15.32
C PRO A 440 5.98 24.10 -13.81
N HIS A 441 5.57 22.94 -13.28
CA HIS A 441 5.56 22.62 -11.85
C HIS A 441 6.69 21.66 -11.44
N CYS A 442 7.53 21.20 -12.36
CA CYS A 442 8.66 20.33 -12.05
C CYS A 442 9.79 21.05 -11.34
N LYS A 443 9.88 22.38 -11.50
CA LYS A 443 10.83 23.23 -10.81
C LYS A 443 10.15 24.46 -10.23
N ILE A 444 10.19 24.59 -8.90
CA ILE A 444 9.58 25.69 -8.16
C ILE A 444 10.59 26.27 -7.17
N LYS A 445 10.77 27.59 -7.23
CA LYS A 445 11.54 28.35 -6.27
C LYS A 445 10.70 29.51 -5.78
N ALA A 446 10.38 29.53 -4.49
CA ALA A 446 9.50 30.52 -3.90
C ALA A 446 9.74 30.68 -2.39
N PRO A 447 9.22 31.77 -1.77
CA PRO A 447 9.25 31.94 -0.33
C PRO A 447 8.43 30.88 0.39
N ALA A 448 8.95 30.39 1.51
CA ALA A 448 8.23 29.49 2.40
C ALA A 448 7.09 30.20 3.15
N VAL A 449 5.98 29.51 3.35
CA VAL A 449 4.94 29.85 4.33
C VAL A 449 4.77 28.65 5.25
N VAL A 450 5.11 28.83 6.53
CA VAL A 450 5.27 27.72 7.48
C VAL A 450 4.04 27.59 8.37
N PHE A 451 3.54 26.35 8.49
CA PHE A 451 2.45 25.94 9.37
C PHE A 451 2.86 24.72 10.21
N GLU A 452 2.20 24.53 11.36
CA GLU A 452 2.38 23.35 12.23
C GLU A 452 1.17 22.41 12.16
N ASP A 453 0.07 22.85 11.53
CA ASP A 453 -1.16 22.08 11.36
C ASP A 453 -1.77 22.32 9.97
N GLN A 454 -2.41 21.28 9.39
CA GLN A 454 -3.07 21.39 8.08
C GLN A 454 -4.28 22.33 8.07
N PHE A 455 -4.91 22.56 9.21
CA PHE A 455 -6.08 23.45 9.33
C PHE A 455 -5.70 24.92 9.35
N GLU A 456 -4.48 25.27 9.80
CA GLU A 456 -3.93 26.63 9.70
C GLU A 456 -3.82 27.08 8.24
N LEU A 457 -3.41 26.16 7.34
CA LEU A 457 -3.38 26.45 5.90
C LEU A 457 -4.76 26.78 5.37
N ALA A 458 -5.80 26.06 5.76
CA ALA A 458 -7.17 26.32 5.32
C ALA A 458 -7.66 27.71 5.77
N ALA A 459 -7.28 28.14 6.98
CA ALA A 459 -7.58 29.47 7.49
C ALA A 459 -6.85 30.57 6.70
N ALA A 460 -5.55 30.41 6.45
CA ALA A 460 -4.73 31.34 5.67
C ALA A 460 -5.21 31.43 4.20
N PHE A 461 -5.65 30.30 3.61
CA PHE A 461 -6.24 30.31 2.27
C PHE A 461 -7.53 31.13 2.22
N LYS A 462 -8.43 30.98 3.19
CA LYS A 462 -9.67 31.73 3.28
C LYS A 462 -9.43 33.25 3.51
N ALA A 463 -8.38 33.59 4.27
CA ALA A 463 -7.97 34.98 4.48
C ALA A 463 -7.33 35.62 3.23
N GLY A 464 -6.92 34.80 2.24
CA GLY A 464 -6.25 35.30 1.03
C GLY A 464 -4.73 35.48 1.19
N ASP A 465 -4.15 35.07 2.30
CA ASP A 465 -2.72 35.24 2.62
C ASP A 465 -1.80 34.41 1.71
N LEU A 466 -2.36 33.38 1.06
CA LEU A 466 -1.68 32.48 0.14
C LEU A 466 -1.84 32.86 -1.35
N ASN A 467 -2.48 33.98 -1.68
CA ASN A 467 -2.62 34.45 -3.07
C ASN A 467 -1.28 35.01 -3.61
N LYS A 468 -0.26 34.18 -3.69
CA LYS A 468 1.09 34.50 -4.16
C LYS A 468 1.83 33.21 -4.49
N ASP A 469 2.96 33.31 -5.21
CA ASP A 469 3.89 32.21 -5.35
C ASP A 469 4.47 31.87 -3.97
N CYS A 470 4.36 30.58 -3.54
CA CYS A 470 4.88 30.17 -2.25
C CYS A 470 5.12 28.65 -2.19
N ILE A 471 6.03 28.25 -1.32
CA ILE A 471 6.17 26.85 -0.90
C ILE A 471 5.62 26.73 0.53
N VAL A 472 4.50 26.03 0.65
CA VAL A 472 3.89 25.74 1.94
C VAL A 472 4.73 24.69 2.65
N VAL A 473 5.15 24.99 3.88
CA VAL A 473 5.85 24.06 4.76
C VAL A 473 4.92 23.67 5.89
N VAL A 474 4.58 22.37 6.00
CA VAL A 474 3.79 21.84 7.12
C VAL A 474 4.65 20.86 7.87
N ARG A 475 5.07 21.20 9.10
CA ARG A 475 6.00 20.42 9.92
C ARG A 475 5.34 19.79 11.12
N PHE A 476 6.06 18.87 11.80
CA PHE A 476 5.58 18.08 12.94
C PHE A 476 4.43 17.12 12.58
N GLN A 477 4.39 16.68 11.34
CA GLN A 477 3.39 15.74 10.85
C GLN A 477 3.97 14.32 10.67
N GLY A 478 5.22 14.12 11.08
CA GLY A 478 5.95 12.87 10.90
C GLY A 478 5.48 11.71 11.78
N PRO A 479 6.05 10.51 11.56
CA PRO A 479 5.65 9.29 12.29
C PRO A 479 5.80 9.43 13.80
N SER A 480 6.93 9.93 14.28
CA SER A 480 7.22 10.07 15.72
C SER A 480 6.55 11.28 16.35
N ALA A 481 6.19 12.30 15.55
CA ALA A 481 5.50 13.48 16.02
C ALA A 481 4.06 13.15 16.42
N ILE A 482 3.20 12.86 15.41
CA ILE A 482 1.76 12.67 15.61
C ILE A 482 1.21 11.42 14.92
N GLY A 483 2.07 10.44 14.56
CA GLY A 483 1.64 9.21 13.87
C GLY A 483 1.42 9.36 12.38
N MET A 484 1.88 10.44 11.77
CA MET A 484 1.86 10.71 10.32
C MET A 484 0.45 10.61 9.71
N PRO A 485 -0.52 11.40 10.20
CA PRO A 485 -1.88 11.42 9.64
C PRO A 485 -1.87 11.83 8.18
N GLU A 486 -2.89 11.41 7.41
CA GLU A 486 -3.03 11.83 6.02
C GLU A 486 -3.47 13.30 5.93
N LEU A 487 -2.67 14.13 5.27
CA LEU A 487 -2.88 15.57 5.16
C LEU A 487 -3.83 15.91 4.01
N HIS A 488 -5.09 15.51 4.12
CA HIS A 488 -6.10 15.64 3.06
C HIS A 488 -6.56 17.08 2.81
N SER A 489 -6.50 17.95 3.84
CA SER A 489 -7.00 19.33 3.76
C SER A 489 -6.12 20.26 2.93
N LEU A 490 -4.89 19.84 2.61
CA LEU A 490 -3.92 20.69 1.90
C LEU A 490 -4.17 20.74 0.39
N THR A 491 -4.63 19.65 -0.21
CA THR A 491 -4.72 19.54 -1.68
C THR A 491 -5.74 20.49 -2.33
N PRO A 492 -6.99 20.63 -1.84
CA PRO A 492 -7.96 21.50 -2.50
C PRO A 492 -7.55 22.98 -2.53
N PRO A 493 -7.12 23.63 -1.41
CA PRO A 493 -6.65 25.01 -1.43
C PRO A 493 -5.46 25.24 -2.36
N LEU A 494 -4.44 24.36 -2.30
CA LEU A 494 -3.25 24.46 -3.15
C LEU A 494 -3.60 24.26 -4.63
N GLY A 495 -4.52 23.34 -4.94
CA GLY A 495 -5.03 23.15 -6.29
C GLY A 495 -5.74 24.39 -6.85
N VAL A 496 -6.54 25.07 -6.03
CA VAL A 496 -7.20 26.35 -6.42
C VAL A 496 -6.16 27.43 -6.69
N LEU A 497 -5.13 27.56 -5.85
CA LEU A 497 -4.06 28.54 -6.06
C LEU A 497 -3.29 28.26 -7.35
N GLN A 498 -2.97 27.00 -7.61
CA GLN A 498 -2.32 26.58 -8.86
C GLN A 498 -3.18 26.91 -10.09
N ASP A 499 -4.51 26.65 -10.02
CA ASP A 499 -5.45 26.97 -11.11
C ASP A 499 -5.62 28.48 -11.33
N LYS A 500 -5.36 29.30 -10.30
CA LYS A 500 -5.27 30.78 -10.42
C LYS A 500 -3.95 31.25 -11.03
N GLY A 501 -3.00 30.36 -11.30
CA GLY A 501 -1.72 30.64 -11.93
C GLY A 501 -0.55 30.88 -10.95
N TYR A 502 -0.74 30.71 -9.65
CA TYR A 502 0.34 30.81 -8.69
C TYR A 502 1.24 29.55 -8.73
N LYS A 503 2.54 29.77 -8.55
CA LYS A 503 3.51 28.69 -8.39
C LYS A 503 3.52 28.25 -6.92
N VAL A 504 2.82 27.17 -6.63
CA VAL A 504 2.69 26.64 -5.27
C VAL A 504 3.19 25.21 -5.19
N ALA A 505 3.85 24.89 -4.07
CA ALA A 505 4.30 23.55 -3.73
C ALA A 505 4.13 23.29 -2.23
N LEU A 506 4.30 22.03 -1.82
CA LEU A 506 4.27 21.59 -0.43
C LEU A 506 5.60 20.94 -0.05
N VAL A 507 6.07 21.20 1.17
CA VAL A 507 7.15 20.46 1.84
C VAL A 507 6.63 20.02 3.21
N THR A 508 6.72 18.72 3.54
CA THR A 508 6.26 18.21 4.83
C THR A 508 6.97 16.93 5.24
N ASP A 509 7.18 16.76 6.54
CA ASP A 509 7.58 15.49 7.15
C ASP A 509 6.39 14.50 7.31
N GLY A 510 5.18 14.94 6.95
CA GLY A 510 3.98 14.14 6.90
C GLY A 510 3.77 13.40 5.58
N ARG A 511 2.59 12.79 5.42
CA ARG A 511 2.15 12.09 4.20
C ARG A 511 0.88 12.71 3.61
N MET A 512 0.75 12.54 2.30
CA MET A 512 -0.45 12.93 1.57
C MET A 512 -1.30 11.69 1.24
N SER A 513 -2.54 11.92 0.80
CA SER A 513 -3.34 10.88 0.17
C SER A 513 -2.60 10.26 -1.04
N GLY A 514 -2.69 8.95 -1.20
CA GLY A 514 -2.19 8.25 -2.38
C GLY A 514 -2.78 8.75 -3.71
N ALA A 515 -3.91 9.47 -3.65
CA ALA A 515 -4.57 10.12 -4.78
C ALA A 515 -4.10 11.58 -5.01
N SER A 516 -3.11 12.07 -4.27
CA SER A 516 -2.49 13.39 -4.49
C SER A 516 -1.45 13.31 -5.61
N GLY A 517 -1.17 14.44 -6.28
CA GLY A 517 -0.15 14.48 -7.33
C GLY A 517 -0.26 15.68 -8.30
N LYS A 518 -1.37 16.42 -8.28
CA LYS A 518 -1.54 17.63 -9.13
C LYS A 518 -0.62 18.77 -8.68
N VAL A 519 -0.46 18.96 -7.37
CA VAL A 519 0.40 19.97 -6.76
C VAL A 519 1.73 19.31 -6.39
N PRO A 520 2.89 19.91 -6.73
CA PRO A 520 4.19 19.39 -6.31
C PRO A 520 4.26 19.30 -4.78
N ALA A 521 4.61 18.14 -4.27
CA ALA A 521 4.66 17.90 -2.83
C ALA A 521 5.87 17.02 -2.48
N ALA A 522 6.88 17.62 -1.86
CA ALA A 522 7.98 16.90 -1.22
C ALA A 522 7.49 16.41 0.16
N ILE A 523 7.20 15.12 0.25
CA ILE A 523 6.57 14.50 1.43
C ILE A 523 7.49 13.46 2.05
N HIS A 524 7.11 12.97 3.24
CA HIS A 524 7.90 12.01 4.01
C HIS A 524 9.29 12.53 4.37
N LEU A 525 9.45 13.87 4.45
CA LEU A 525 10.76 14.49 4.67
C LEU A 525 11.43 13.90 5.90
N THR A 526 12.64 13.40 5.70
CA THR A 526 13.46 12.78 6.74
C THR A 526 14.84 13.43 6.79
N PRO A 527 15.39 13.69 8.00
CA PRO A 527 14.76 13.51 9.31
C PRO A 527 13.53 14.39 9.55
N GLU A 528 12.51 13.84 10.23
CA GLU A 528 11.32 14.63 10.62
C GLU A 528 11.65 15.71 11.68
N ALA A 529 10.81 16.72 11.84
CA ALA A 529 11.06 17.87 12.70
C ALA A 529 11.39 17.48 14.14
N VAL A 530 10.65 16.54 14.76
CA VAL A 530 10.86 16.08 16.14
C VAL A 530 12.12 15.22 16.31
N LYS A 531 12.72 14.74 15.22
CA LYS A 531 13.99 14.00 15.23
C LYS A 531 15.19 14.86 14.82
N GLY A 532 15.06 16.17 14.90
CA GLY A 532 16.13 17.12 14.60
C GLY A 532 16.27 17.50 13.12
N GLY A 533 15.26 17.18 12.31
CA GLY A 533 15.21 17.60 10.91
C GLY A 533 15.24 19.12 10.75
N LEU A 534 15.98 19.62 9.76
CA LEU A 534 16.14 21.06 9.52
C LEU A 534 14.84 21.76 9.13
N ILE A 535 13.80 21.03 8.78
CA ILE A 535 12.46 21.58 8.58
C ILE A 535 11.95 22.33 9.83
N ALA A 536 12.40 21.92 11.04
CA ALA A 536 12.09 22.61 12.29
C ALA A 536 12.73 24.02 12.39
N LYS A 537 13.71 24.35 11.55
CA LYS A 537 14.42 25.64 11.52
C LYS A 537 13.98 26.55 10.37
N VAL A 538 13.07 26.09 9.51
CA VAL A 538 12.54 26.89 8.40
C VAL A 538 11.64 27.98 8.95
N ASN A 539 11.84 29.22 8.47
CA ASN A 539 11.01 30.37 8.79
C ASN A 539 10.19 30.81 7.56
N SER A 540 9.02 31.38 7.78
CA SER A 540 8.27 32.02 6.71
C SER A 540 9.10 33.14 6.07
N GLY A 541 9.17 33.14 4.73
CA GLY A 541 10.00 34.03 3.94
C GLY A 541 11.32 33.43 3.45
N ASP A 542 11.80 32.33 4.05
CA ASP A 542 12.96 31.60 3.54
C ASP A 542 12.69 31.11 2.12
N ILE A 543 13.68 31.18 1.25
CA ILE A 543 13.53 30.69 -0.12
C ILE A 543 13.83 29.20 -0.15
N ILE A 544 12.86 28.42 -0.65
CA ILE A 544 13.02 26.98 -0.93
C ILE A 544 12.97 26.78 -2.44
N GLU A 545 13.76 25.85 -2.93
CA GLU A 545 13.77 25.39 -4.32
C GLU A 545 13.56 23.86 -4.35
N LEU A 546 12.56 23.44 -5.14
CA LEU A 546 12.30 22.05 -5.48
C LEU A 546 12.57 21.87 -6.96
N ASP A 547 13.41 20.92 -7.32
CA ASP A 547 13.78 20.60 -8.70
C ASP A 547 13.71 19.09 -8.89
N THR A 548 12.66 18.63 -9.59
CA THR A 548 12.45 17.20 -9.84
C THR A 548 13.32 16.65 -10.94
N GLU A 549 13.87 17.48 -11.81
CA GLU A 549 14.75 17.06 -12.91
C GLU A 549 16.14 16.69 -12.39
N THR A 550 16.60 17.42 -11.37
CA THR A 550 17.91 17.17 -10.76
C THR A 550 17.82 16.40 -9.44
N GLY A 551 16.60 16.15 -8.94
CA GLY A 551 16.40 15.48 -7.65
C GLY A 551 16.84 16.33 -6.45
N HIS A 552 16.80 17.67 -6.56
CA HIS A 552 17.29 18.54 -5.50
C HIS A 552 16.16 19.29 -4.77
N MET A 553 16.36 19.42 -3.45
CA MET A 553 15.55 20.23 -2.54
C MET A 553 16.48 21.12 -1.72
N THR A 554 16.42 22.43 -1.95
CA THR A 554 17.38 23.37 -1.38
C THR A 554 16.67 24.46 -0.58
N LEU A 555 17.02 24.62 0.67
CA LEU A 555 16.75 25.80 1.49
C LEU A 555 17.87 26.82 1.29
N HIS A 556 17.57 27.95 0.69
CA HIS A 556 18.53 29.03 0.41
C HIS A 556 18.69 29.94 1.64
N VAL A 557 19.30 29.41 2.67
CA VAL A 557 19.70 30.13 3.89
C VAL A 557 21.18 29.85 4.12
N ASP A 558 21.94 30.86 4.51
CA ASP A 558 23.35 30.71 4.82
C ASP A 558 23.55 29.64 5.90
N GLU A 559 24.56 28.79 5.74
CA GLU A 559 24.79 27.64 6.64
C GLU A 559 25.09 28.10 8.08
N ALA A 560 25.81 29.21 8.26
CA ALA A 560 26.11 29.75 9.57
C ALA A 560 24.84 30.30 10.24
N GLU A 561 23.97 30.96 9.48
CA GLU A 561 22.67 31.42 9.94
C GLU A 561 21.77 30.23 10.32
N LEU A 562 21.64 29.22 9.44
CA LEU A 562 20.81 28.04 9.67
C LEU A 562 21.28 27.23 10.89
N SER A 563 22.59 27.13 11.09
CA SER A 563 23.19 26.48 12.26
C SER A 563 22.86 27.24 13.55
N ALA A 564 22.89 28.56 13.50
CA ALA A 564 22.61 29.42 14.66
C ALA A 564 21.12 29.50 15.03
N ARG A 565 20.21 29.15 14.12
CA ARG A 565 18.76 29.14 14.40
C ARG A 565 18.40 28.07 15.40
N GLU A 566 17.59 28.45 16.38
CA GLU A 566 16.94 27.47 17.27
C GLU A 566 15.88 26.68 16.51
N ALA A 567 15.85 25.36 16.71
CA ALA A 567 14.78 24.54 16.16
C ALA A 567 13.46 24.86 16.86
N ARG A 568 12.42 25.04 16.08
CA ARG A 568 11.06 25.16 16.65
C ARG A 568 10.70 23.87 17.36
N VAL A 569 10.10 23.99 18.53
CA VAL A 569 9.53 22.90 19.31
C VAL A 569 8.03 23.12 19.38
N THR A 570 7.26 22.06 19.18
CA THR A 570 5.81 22.08 19.33
C THR A 570 5.36 21.07 20.38
N ASP A 571 4.24 21.35 21.03
CA ASP A 571 3.62 20.41 21.95
C ASP A 571 2.73 19.42 21.20
N VAL A 572 3.22 18.19 21.06
CA VAL A 572 2.48 17.09 20.41
C VAL A 572 1.63 16.29 21.41
N ALA A 573 1.59 16.66 22.69
CA ALA A 573 0.89 15.89 23.73
C ALA A 573 -0.63 15.80 23.46
N SER A 574 -1.23 16.84 22.87
CA SER A 574 -2.64 16.84 22.47
C SER A 574 -2.99 15.75 21.45
N HIS A 575 -2.01 15.32 20.63
CA HIS A 575 -2.14 14.21 19.68
C HIS A 575 -1.91 12.84 20.30
N GLN A 576 -1.58 12.76 21.56
CA GLN A 576 -1.25 11.51 22.26
C GLN A 576 -2.34 11.05 23.20
N VAL A 577 -3.39 11.83 23.41
CA VAL A 577 -4.46 11.57 24.38
C VAL A 577 -5.83 11.67 23.71
N GLY A 578 -6.76 10.85 24.17
CA GLY A 578 -8.12 10.75 23.63
C GLY A 578 -8.21 9.86 22.38
N MET A 579 -9.39 9.36 22.11
CA MET A 579 -9.65 8.40 21.02
C MET A 579 -8.78 7.12 21.09
N GLY A 580 -8.28 6.75 22.29
CA GLY A 580 -7.40 5.61 22.50
C GLY A 580 -5.92 5.84 22.14
N ARG A 581 -5.54 7.05 21.74
CA ARG A 581 -4.18 7.38 21.28
C ARG A 581 -3.12 7.17 22.35
N GLU A 582 -3.47 7.31 23.62
CA GLU A 582 -2.61 7.03 24.78
C GLU A 582 -2.13 5.57 24.84
N MET A 583 -2.90 4.61 24.31
CA MET A 583 -2.51 3.19 24.27
C MET A 583 -1.35 2.92 23.33
N PHE A 584 -1.08 3.82 22.39
CA PHE A 584 -0.04 3.70 21.37
C PHE A 584 1.29 4.34 21.76
N ALA A 585 1.44 4.81 23.00
CA ALA A 585 2.66 5.48 23.47
C ALA A 585 3.92 4.62 23.27
N GLY A 586 3.84 3.31 23.59
CA GLY A 586 4.96 2.38 23.39
C GLY A 586 5.34 2.21 21.91
N MET A 587 4.36 2.06 21.03
CA MET A 587 4.61 1.97 19.58
C MET A 587 5.20 3.27 19.04
N ARG A 588 4.66 4.42 19.45
CA ARG A 588 5.13 5.74 18.99
C ARG A 588 6.60 5.97 19.36
N SER A 589 7.03 5.51 20.55
CA SER A 589 8.42 5.67 21.00
C SER A 589 9.44 4.86 20.18
N THR A 590 9.00 3.80 19.49
CA THR A 590 9.84 2.90 18.70
C THR A 590 9.66 3.08 17.19
N LEU A 591 8.79 4.00 16.74
CA LEU A 591 8.61 4.28 15.32
C LEU A 591 9.91 4.73 14.66
N THR A 592 10.27 4.07 13.56
CA THR A 592 11.36 4.49 12.69
C THR A 592 10.93 5.65 11.80
N GLY A 593 11.88 6.33 11.17
CA GLY A 593 11.59 7.37 10.19
C GLY A 593 10.91 6.82 8.92
N ALA A 594 10.43 7.73 8.08
CA ALA A 594 9.69 7.37 6.87
C ALA A 594 10.51 6.48 5.92
N GLU A 595 11.79 6.80 5.70
CA GLU A 595 12.69 6.02 4.83
C GLU A 595 12.98 4.61 5.36
N GLN A 596 12.87 4.39 6.67
CA GLN A 596 12.98 3.07 7.31
C GLN A 596 11.62 2.35 7.43
N GLY A 597 10.60 2.83 6.75
CA GLY A 597 9.27 2.23 6.69
C GLY A 597 8.26 2.72 7.72
N ALA A 598 8.62 3.70 8.56
CA ALA A 598 7.77 4.24 9.63
C ALA A 598 7.09 3.09 10.41
N CYS A 599 7.90 2.21 10.99
CA CYS A 599 7.49 0.94 11.57
C CYS A 599 7.94 0.85 13.04
N SER A 600 7.08 0.32 13.90
CA SER A 600 7.40 0.06 15.32
C SER A 600 7.82 -1.39 15.59
N LEU A 601 7.80 -2.24 14.55
CA LEU A 601 8.19 -3.65 14.61
C LEU A 601 9.68 -3.81 14.31
N PHE A 602 10.25 -4.96 14.66
CA PHE A 602 11.64 -5.33 14.34
C PHE A 602 12.70 -4.43 14.99
N VAL A 603 12.40 -3.88 16.16
CA VAL A 603 13.34 -3.05 16.94
C VAL A 603 14.56 -3.89 17.33
N GLY A 604 15.78 -3.35 17.12
CA GLY A 604 17.04 -4.03 17.45
C GLY A 604 17.45 -5.14 16.49
N GLN A 605 16.87 -5.21 15.28
CA GLN A 605 17.27 -6.14 14.23
C GLN A 605 18.19 -5.49 13.16
N ASP A 606 18.56 -4.25 13.35
CA ASP A 606 19.39 -3.46 12.43
C ASP A 606 20.88 -3.44 12.81
N ASP A 607 21.31 -4.23 13.85
CA ASP A 607 22.71 -4.35 14.31
C ASP A 607 23.41 -5.59 13.71
#